data_b214be88aae2dc2fda43906afc1f7c97
#
_entry.id   b214be88aae2dc2fda43906afc1f7c97
#
_cell.length_a   1.000
_cell.length_b   1.000
_cell.length_c   1.000
_cell.angle_alpha   90.00
_cell.angle_beta   90.00
_cell.angle_gamma   90.00
#
_symmetry.space_group_name_H-M   'P 1'
#
loop_
_entity.id
_entity.type
_entity.pdbx_description
1 polymer ?
#
loop_
_entity_poly.entity_id
_entity_poly.type
_entity_poly.pdbx_seq_one_letter_code
_entity_poly.pdbx_strand_id
1 'polypeptide(L)'
;VCIGDSMHIIATYNQHRRGGLGVVAALRQAMSETGMPCLLTSLTTAAGFLGFCAADIQPFREMGVYASVGALMAYILSILVVLLLYSTERDKAPSAPTPGMPGAPARTASPSTPIRIGTPDIFDRFLGRVYLINVRYPKVLLALFVVLLGVSVYGYTLVEVETGTARMLSKSLPLRQAYDFVDERMGGSMSVEIMLDTGRENGVKSQAFLRGLERLQQHLDVSPLVTKTVSVLDIIKKINESMHGGDKAAYALPDGDDAAIAQYLLLYEMSDGRELDKLVSFDSRVARLTAKTRTLGTGDVRRLSEDVAAFSRDVFGDTVKVRMAGNLDWTKSMNDLLADGQRQSFLAALLVVSVIMCFALGSLRLGLLS
;
A
#
# COMPACT_ATOMS: atom_id res chain seq x y z
N VAL A 1 -14.22 12.65 -11.34
CA VAL A 1 -14.58 14.00 -10.88
C VAL A 1 -14.95 14.85 -12.09
N CYS A 2 -14.05 15.24 -13.00
CA CYS A 2 -14.31 16.14 -14.14
C CYS A 2 -15.56 15.78 -14.97
N ILE A 3 -15.70 14.50 -15.35
CA ILE A 3 -16.84 14.05 -16.18
C ILE A 3 -18.15 14.24 -15.41
N GLY A 4 -18.17 13.92 -14.11
CA GLY A 4 -19.34 14.12 -13.26
C GLY A 4 -19.74 15.59 -13.16
N ASP A 5 -18.78 16.46 -12.90
CA ASP A 5 -18.99 17.89 -12.78
C ASP A 5 -19.55 18.48 -14.09
N SER A 6 -18.91 18.13 -15.23
CA SER A 6 -19.40 18.56 -16.55
C SER A 6 -20.81 18.05 -16.85
N MET A 7 -21.12 16.80 -16.53
CA MET A 7 -22.44 16.21 -16.77
C MET A 7 -23.53 16.90 -15.94
N HIS A 8 -23.25 17.26 -14.68
CA HIS A 8 -24.19 18.00 -13.83
C HIS A 8 -24.48 19.38 -14.40
N ILE A 9 -23.45 20.13 -14.79
CA ILE A 9 -23.60 21.46 -15.37
C ILE A 9 -24.38 21.38 -16.69
N ILE A 10 -24.02 20.44 -17.57
CA ILE A 10 -24.69 20.26 -18.88
C ILE A 10 -26.17 19.84 -18.70
N ALA A 11 -26.46 18.92 -17.78
CA ALA A 11 -27.84 18.47 -17.53
C ALA A 11 -28.71 19.65 -17.04
N THR A 12 -28.22 20.45 -16.08
CA THR A 12 -28.93 21.61 -15.55
C THR A 12 -29.05 22.71 -16.58
N TYR A 13 -28.01 22.97 -17.38
CA TYR A 13 -28.09 23.91 -18.52
C TYR A 13 -29.18 23.49 -19.51
N ASN A 14 -29.21 22.23 -19.93
CA ASN A 14 -30.23 21.71 -20.86
C ASN A 14 -31.65 21.80 -20.28
N GLN A 15 -31.81 21.61 -18.98
CA GLN A 15 -33.08 21.79 -18.29
C GLN A 15 -33.60 23.23 -18.41
N HIS A 16 -32.74 24.20 -18.12
CA HIS A 16 -33.05 25.64 -18.20
C HIS A 16 -33.29 26.09 -19.64
N ARG A 17 -32.54 25.57 -20.62
CA ARG A 17 -32.81 25.82 -22.07
C ARG A 17 -34.17 25.32 -22.52
N ARG A 18 -34.55 24.13 -22.07
CA ARG A 18 -35.93 23.60 -22.35
C ARG A 18 -37.01 24.40 -21.65
N GLY A 19 -36.71 25.07 -20.54
CA GLY A 19 -37.57 26.02 -19.86
C GLY A 19 -37.72 27.37 -20.58
N GLY A 20 -37.03 27.59 -21.70
CA GLY A 20 -37.17 28.78 -22.55
C GLY A 20 -36.16 29.89 -22.22
N LEU A 21 -35.17 29.65 -21.33
CA LEU A 21 -34.15 30.64 -21.05
C LEU A 21 -33.13 30.75 -22.21
N GLY A 22 -32.67 31.97 -22.51
CA GLY A 22 -31.58 32.20 -23.44
C GLY A 22 -30.24 31.54 -22.97
N VAL A 23 -29.29 31.33 -23.91
CA VAL A 23 -28.05 30.61 -23.65
C VAL A 23 -27.32 31.16 -22.42
N VAL A 24 -27.08 32.46 -22.35
CA VAL A 24 -26.33 33.10 -21.26
C VAL A 24 -27.07 33.00 -19.92
N ALA A 25 -28.40 33.19 -19.95
CA ALA A 25 -29.24 33.10 -18.74
C ALA A 25 -29.29 31.64 -18.21
N ALA A 26 -29.45 30.65 -19.08
CA ALA A 26 -29.45 29.24 -18.73
C ALA A 26 -28.08 28.78 -18.17
N LEU A 27 -27.02 29.25 -18.79
CA LEU A 27 -25.65 28.93 -18.33
C LEU A 27 -25.34 29.54 -16.95
N ARG A 28 -25.74 30.79 -16.75
CA ARG A 28 -25.60 31.48 -15.44
C ARG A 28 -26.39 30.76 -14.35
N GLN A 29 -27.61 30.34 -14.66
CA GLN A 29 -28.47 29.63 -13.71
C GLN A 29 -27.88 28.24 -13.38
N ALA A 30 -27.45 27.50 -14.39
CA ALA A 30 -26.79 26.22 -14.20
C ALA A 30 -25.55 26.32 -13.30
N MET A 31 -24.71 27.32 -13.54
CA MET A 31 -23.50 27.56 -12.72
C MET A 31 -23.85 27.95 -11.28
N SER A 32 -24.92 28.73 -11.06
CA SER A 32 -25.33 29.11 -9.70
C SER A 32 -25.86 27.90 -8.91
N GLU A 33 -26.49 26.95 -9.55
CA GLU A 33 -27.07 25.76 -8.91
C GLU A 33 -26.06 24.62 -8.72
N THR A 34 -25.15 24.40 -9.70
CA THR A 34 -24.26 23.24 -9.69
C THR A 34 -22.81 23.58 -9.41
N GLY A 35 -22.39 24.84 -9.62
CA GLY A 35 -20.97 25.21 -9.48
C GLY A 35 -20.43 25.00 -8.07
N MET A 36 -21.18 25.40 -7.04
CA MET A 36 -20.75 25.24 -5.65
C MET A 36 -20.72 23.75 -5.21
N PRO A 37 -21.73 22.93 -5.46
CA PRO A 37 -21.64 21.49 -5.24
C PRO A 37 -20.44 20.83 -5.93
N CYS A 38 -20.18 21.14 -7.20
CA CYS A 38 -19.05 20.61 -7.94
C CYS A 38 -17.69 21.08 -7.37
N LEU A 39 -17.59 22.34 -6.92
CA LEU A 39 -16.40 22.82 -6.21
C LEU A 39 -16.16 22.01 -4.92
N LEU A 40 -17.21 21.76 -4.17
CA LEU A 40 -17.13 21.03 -2.92
C LEU A 40 -16.65 19.59 -3.12
N THR A 41 -17.19 18.90 -4.14
CA THR A 41 -16.74 17.53 -4.50
C THR A 41 -15.28 17.49 -4.93
N SER A 42 -14.83 18.48 -5.71
CA SER A 42 -13.43 18.59 -6.13
C SER A 42 -12.50 18.94 -4.96
N LEU A 43 -12.96 19.80 -4.05
CA LEU A 43 -12.21 20.17 -2.85
C LEU A 43 -12.08 19.00 -1.87
N THR A 44 -13.15 18.23 -1.65
CA THR A 44 -13.10 17.03 -0.80
C THR A 44 -12.21 15.95 -1.41
N THR A 45 -12.23 15.79 -2.75
CA THR A 45 -11.33 14.88 -3.47
C THR A 45 -9.88 15.31 -3.33
N ALA A 46 -9.58 16.59 -3.53
CA ALA A 46 -8.23 17.13 -3.36
C ALA A 46 -7.73 16.97 -1.92
N ALA A 47 -8.60 17.24 -0.94
CA ALA A 47 -8.29 17.03 0.47
C ALA A 47 -8.04 15.54 0.82
N GLY A 48 -8.80 14.64 0.22
CA GLY A 48 -8.57 13.20 0.34
C GLY A 48 -7.18 12.79 -0.15
N PHE A 49 -6.75 13.31 -1.31
CA PHE A 49 -5.40 13.08 -1.83
C PHE A 49 -4.32 13.73 -0.97
N LEU A 50 -4.55 14.94 -0.42
CA LEU A 50 -3.61 15.55 0.52
C LEU A 50 -3.40 14.72 1.79
N GLY A 51 -4.33 13.86 2.16
CA GLY A 51 -4.15 12.90 3.24
C GLY A 51 -2.91 12.02 3.06
N PHE A 52 -2.50 11.71 1.82
CA PHE A 52 -1.27 10.97 1.55
C PHE A 52 0.01 11.73 1.95
N CYS A 53 -0.05 13.05 2.16
CA CYS A 53 1.08 13.81 2.67
C CYS A 53 1.45 13.45 4.12
N ALA A 54 0.57 12.78 4.86
CA ALA A 54 0.85 12.25 6.19
C ALA A 54 1.69 10.95 6.16
N ALA A 55 1.88 10.33 4.99
CA ALA A 55 2.71 9.14 4.86
C ALA A 55 4.21 9.47 4.97
N ASP A 56 4.99 8.56 5.57
CA ASP A 56 6.44 8.72 5.72
C ASP A 56 7.22 8.43 4.42
N ILE A 57 6.56 7.86 3.41
CA ILE A 57 7.18 7.46 2.14
C ILE A 57 7.04 8.58 1.11
N GLN A 58 8.16 9.11 0.64
CA GLN A 58 8.21 10.25 -0.27
C GLN A 58 7.36 10.09 -1.54
N PRO A 59 7.38 8.98 -2.30
CA PRO A 59 6.52 8.81 -3.47
C PRO A 59 5.02 8.99 -3.19
N PHE A 60 4.53 8.56 -2.03
CA PHE A 60 3.12 8.76 -1.66
C PHE A 60 2.79 10.21 -1.36
N ARG A 61 3.70 10.91 -0.68
CA ARG A 61 3.55 12.36 -0.43
C ARG A 61 3.49 13.15 -1.73
N GLU A 62 4.39 12.89 -2.66
CA GLU A 62 4.41 13.52 -3.97
C GLU A 62 3.14 13.21 -4.77
N MET A 63 2.71 11.94 -4.80
CA MET A 63 1.47 11.53 -5.43
C MET A 63 0.27 12.27 -4.83
N GLY A 64 0.21 12.42 -3.51
CA GLY A 64 -0.84 13.15 -2.81
C GLY A 64 -0.94 14.60 -3.28
N VAL A 65 0.20 15.31 -3.36
CA VAL A 65 0.27 16.71 -3.85
C VAL A 65 -0.16 16.80 -5.31
N TYR A 66 0.43 15.98 -6.20
CA TYR A 66 0.13 16.05 -7.63
C TYR A 66 -1.33 15.69 -7.93
N ALA A 67 -1.87 14.65 -7.29
CA ALA A 67 -3.26 14.25 -7.47
C ALA A 67 -4.24 15.31 -6.94
N SER A 68 -3.90 15.97 -5.83
CA SER A 68 -4.71 17.06 -5.27
C SER A 68 -4.74 18.28 -6.21
N VAL A 69 -3.59 18.72 -6.68
CA VAL A 69 -3.49 19.80 -7.68
C VAL A 69 -4.24 19.40 -8.96
N GLY A 70 -4.06 18.15 -9.42
CA GLY A 70 -4.77 17.61 -10.57
C GLY A 70 -6.29 17.66 -10.42
N ALA A 71 -6.83 17.32 -9.25
CA ALA A 71 -8.27 17.36 -8.97
C ALA A 71 -8.83 18.80 -9.05
N LEU A 72 -8.12 19.79 -8.50
CA LEU A 72 -8.51 21.19 -8.58
C LEU A 72 -8.40 21.76 -10.00
N MET A 73 -7.32 21.45 -10.70
CA MET A 73 -7.15 21.84 -12.12
C MET A 73 -8.23 21.22 -13.00
N ALA A 74 -8.61 19.99 -12.71
CA ALA A 74 -9.67 19.28 -13.40
C ALA A 74 -11.03 20.00 -13.27
N TYR A 75 -11.37 20.49 -12.08
CA TYR A 75 -12.57 21.30 -11.86
C TYR A 75 -12.53 22.60 -12.69
N ILE A 76 -11.44 23.33 -12.62
CA ILE A 76 -11.27 24.60 -13.36
C ILE A 76 -11.41 24.36 -14.87
N LEU A 77 -10.74 23.33 -15.40
CA LEU A 77 -10.81 22.98 -16.82
C LEU A 77 -12.21 22.52 -17.22
N SER A 78 -12.92 21.73 -16.38
CA SER A 78 -14.30 21.31 -16.64
C SER A 78 -15.23 22.51 -16.84
N ILE A 79 -15.16 23.50 -15.93
CA ILE A 79 -15.95 24.72 -16.04
C ILE A 79 -15.56 25.49 -17.30
N LEU A 80 -14.26 25.70 -17.51
CA LEU A 80 -13.78 26.49 -18.65
C LEU A 80 -14.25 25.88 -19.98
N VAL A 81 -14.11 24.56 -20.14
CA VAL A 81 -14.53 23.86 -21.36
C VAL A 81 -16.02 23.95 -21.58
N VAL A 82 -16.85 23.73 -20.52
CA VAL A 82 -18.30 23.84 -20.64
C VAL A 82 -18.70 25.27 -20.99
N LEU A 83 -18.13 26.28 -20.34
CA LEU A 83 -18.40 27.68 -20.66
C LEU A 83 -18.02 28.03 -22.08
N LEU A 84 -16.85 27.61 -22.56
CA LEU A 84 -16.39 27.85 -23.94
C LEU A 84 -17.29 27.18 -24.97
N LEU A 85 -17.64 25.92 -24.78
CA LEU A 85 -18.48 25.18 -25.71
C LEU A 85 -19.87 25.81 -25.86
N TYR A 86 -20.50 26.14 -24.74
CA TYR A 86 -21.86 26.66 -24.76
C TYR A 86 -21.92 28.18 -25.03
N SER A 87 -20.86 28.96 -24.79
CA SER A 87 -20.81 30.38 -25.15
C SER A 87 -20.84 30.60 -26.68
N THR A 88 -20.45 29.58 -27.47
CA THR A 88 -20.48 29.67 -28.93
C THR A 88 -21.83 29.24 -29.51
N GLU A 89 -22.73 28.72 -28.68
CA GLU A 89 -24.11 28.35 -29.11
C GLU A 89 -24.92 29.64 -29.36
N ARG A 90 -25.45 29.79 -30.59
CA ARG A 90 -26.30 30.92 -30.93
C ARG A 90 -27.69 30.71 -30.39
N ASP A 91 -28.29 31.72 -29.76
CA ASP A 91 -29.70 31.72 -29.45
C ASP A 91 -30.48 31.62 -30.76
N LYS A 92 -31.03 30.45 -31.05
CA LYS A 92 -32.07 30.35 -32.05
C LYS A 92 -33.25 31.17 -31.52
N ALA A 93 -33.63 32.23 -32.24
CA ALA A 93 -34.79 33.03 -31.88
C ALA A 93 -35.95 32.08 -31.53
N PRO A 94 -36.67 32.30 -30.42
CA PRO A 94 -37.85 31.51 -30.11
C PRO A 94 -38.73 31.54 -31.35
N SER A 95 -39.07 30.36 -31.87
CA SER A 95 -40.01 30.26 -32.96
C SER A 95 -41.23 31.07 -32.57
N ALA A 96 -41.50 32.18 -33.29
CA ALA A 96 -42.67 33.01 -33.01
C ALA A 96 -43.89 32.12 -32.92
N PRO A 97 -44.76 32.28 -31.92
CA PRO A 97 -46.00 31.51 -31.89
C PRO A 97 -46.76 31.75 -33.20
N THR A 98 -47.05 30.68 -33.89
CA THR A 98 -47.81 30.71 -35.14
C THR A 98 -49.05 31.58 -34.93
N PRO A 99 -49.24 32.70 -35.64
CA PRO A 99 -50.45 33.55 -35.50
C PRO A 99 -51.65 32.77 -36.05
N GLY A 100 -52.54 32.34 -35.19
CA GLY A 100 -53.74 31.76 -35.64
C GLY A 100 -54.37 30.70 -34.75
N MET A 101 -54.72 31.06 -33.52
CA MET A 101 -55.90 30.51 -32.84
C MET A 101 -56.34 31.46 -31.71
N PRO A 102 -57.43 32.20 -31.82
CA PRO A 102 -58.00 32.97 -30.72
C PRO A 102 -58.72 31.98 -29.80
N GLY A 103 -58.38 31.89 -28.57
CA GLY A 103 -59.18 31.21 -27.56
C GLY A 103 -58.52 30.19 -26.62
N ALA A 104 -57.23 30.11 -26.50
CA ALA A 104 -56.64 29.30 -25.44
C ALA A 104 -56.39 30.13 -24.19
N PRO A 105 -56.94 29.77 -22.99
CA PRO A 105 -56.68 30.47 -21.76
C PRO A 105 -55.17 30.33 -21.39
N ALA A 106 -54.62 31.43 -20.90
CA ALA A 106 -53.25 31.49 -20.41
C ALA A 106 -53.02 30.34 -19.42
N ARG A 107 -52.24 29.38 -19.82
CA ARG A 107 -51.76 28.31 -18.92
C ARG A 107 -50.86 28.97 -17.89
N THR A 108 -51.44 29.25 -16.72
CA THR A 108 -50.65 29.45 -15.47
C THR A 108 -49.65 28.28 -15.40
N ALA A 109 -48.38 28.63 -15.34
CA ALA A 109 -47.29 27.68 -15.16
C ALA A 109 -47.52 26.89 -13.87
N SER A 110 -48.01 25.67 -14.02
CA SER A 110 -48.10 24.71 -12.92
C SER A 110 -46.69 24.17 -12.67
N PRO A 111 -46.15 24.26 -11.49
CA PRO A 111 -44.86 23.65 -11.18
C PRO A 111 -45.04 22.13 -11.17
N SER A 112 -44.19 21.43 -11.86
CA SER A 112 -44.08 19.97 -11.87
C SER A 112 -44.90 19.19 -12.90
N THR A 113 -44.60 19.39 -14.19
CA THR A 113 -44.79 18.30 -15.12
C THR A 113 -43.48 17.56 -15.23
N PRO A 114 -43.35 16.29 -14.77
CA PRO A 114 -42.15 15.53 -14.98
C PRO A 114 -41.92 15.38 -16.48
N ILE A 115 -40.74 15.78 -16.94
CA ILE A 115 -40.31 15.63 -18.34
C ILE A 115 -40.34 14.15 -18.64
N ARG A 116 -41.31 13.67 -19.43
CA ARG A 116 -41.32 12.34 -20.02
C ARG A 116 -40.15 12.29 -21.01
N ILE A 117 -39.01 11.91 -20.55
CA ILE A 117 -37.90 11.40 -21.37
C ILE A 117 -38.35 10.00 -21.79
N GLY A 118 -38.48 9.76 -23.10
CA GLY A 118 -38.66 8.49 -23.78
C GLY A 118 -39.14 7.25 -22.99
N THR A 119 -39.55 6.21 -23.67
CA THR A 119 -39.91 4.90 -23.09
C THR A 119 -39.06 4.57 -21.87
N PRO A 120 -39.67 4.11 -20.74
CA PRO A 120 -38.94 3.85 -19.52
C PRO A 120 -37.82 2.85 -19.81
N ASP A 121 -36.58 3.38 -19.84
CA ASP A 121 -35.37 2.59 -20.04
C ASP A 121 -35.27 1.53 -18.93
N ILE A 122 -34.60 0.42 -19.25
CA ILE A 122 -34.28 -0.66 -18.28
C ILE A 122 -33.72 -0.04 -16.98
N PHE A 123 -33.03 1.07 -17.12
CA PHE A 123 -32.41 1.81 -16.00
C PHE A 123 -33.47 2.50 -15.11
N ASP A 124 -34.51 3.12 -15.69
CA ASP A 124 -35.62 3.73 -14.92
C ASP A 124 -36.41 2.69 -14.12
N ARG A 125 -36.64 1.52 -14.73
CA ARG A 125 -37.28 0.40 -14.04
C ARG A 125 -36.42 -0.17 -12.91
N PHE A 126 -35.11 -0.23 -13.12
CA PHE A 126 -34.15 -0.66 -12.10
C PHE A 126 -34.13 0.32 -10.92
N LEU A 127 -33.96 1.62 -11.19
CA LEU A 127 -33.98 2.67 -10.17
C LEU A 127 -35.30 2.70 -9.40
N GLY A 128 -36.44 2.56 -10.12
CA GLY A 128 -37.74 2.50 -9.48
C GLY A 128 -37.91 1.31 -8.54
N ARG A 129 -37.34 0.13 -8.88
CA ARG A 129 -37.32 -1.04 -7.98
C ARG A 129 -36.43 -0.79 -6.75
N VAL A 130 -35.21 -0.24 -6.95
CA VAL A 130 -34.31 0.09 -5.87
C VAL A 130 -34.95 1.09 -4.91
N TYR A 131 -35.61 2.13 -5.44
CA TYR A 131 -36.36 3.10 -4.62
C TYR A 131 -37.48 2.42 -3.80
N LEU A 132 -38.29 1.58 -4.43
CA LEU A 132 -39.36 0.86 -3.73
C LEU A 132 -38.87 -0.08 -2.63
N ILE A 133 -37.73 -0.78 -2.86
CA ILE A 133 -37.09 -1.64 -1.87
C ILE A 133 -36.57 -0.79 -0.71
N ASN A 134 -35.95 0.35 -1.00
CA ASN A 134 -35.40 1.24 0.03
C ASN A 134 -36.47 1.83 0.93
N VAL A 135 -37.59 2.26 0.35
CA VAL A 135 -38.73 2.82 1.11
C VAL A 135 -39.49 1.73 1.89
N ARG A 136 -39.63 0.54 1.32
CA ARG A 136 -40.41 -0.53 1.92
C ARG A 136 -39.69 -1.31 3.01
N TYR A 137 -38.37 -1.43 2.89
CA TYR A 137 -37.55 -2.26 3.80
C TYR A 137 -36.32 -1.55 4.37
N PRO A 138 -36.46 -0.33 4.93
CA PRO A 138 -35.29 0.46 5.37
C PRO A 138 -34.51 -0.24 6.50
N LYS A 139 -35.22 -0.93 7.42
CA LYS A 139 -34.59 -1.65 8.53
C LYS A 139 -33.80 -2.89 8.06
N VAL A 140 -34.30 -3.58 7.02
CA VAL A 140 -33.60 -4.74 6.45
C VAL A 140 -32.34 -4.29 5.71
N LEU A 141 -32.41 -3.19 4.96
CA LEU A 141 -31.24 -2.62 4.29
C LEU A 141 -30.19 -2.13 5.29
N LEU A 142 -30.63 -1.48 6.38
CA LEU A 142 -29.71 -1.07 7.45
C LEU A 142 -29.05 -2.29 8.12
N ALA A 143 -29.82 -3.34 8.42
CA ALA A 143 -29.28 -4.57 8.98
C ALA A 143 -28.28 -5.24 8.01
N LEU A 144 -28.61 -5.30 6.72
CA LEU A 144 -27.71 -5.82 5.68
C LEU A 144 -26.42 -5.01 5.61
N PHE A 145 -26.51 -3.68 5.67
CA PHE A 145 -25.36 -2.79 5.67
C PHE A 145 -24.46 -3.05 6.91
N VAL A 146 -25.05 -3.15 8.09
CA VAL A 146 -24.32 -3.45 9.34
C VAL A 146 -23.63 -4.82 9.27
N VAL A 147 -24.32 -5.84 8.72
CA VAL A 147 -23.71 -7.16 8.51
C VAL A 147 -22.55 -7.09 7.53
N LEU A 148 -22.72 -6.41 6.39
CA LEU A 148 -21.66 -6.23 5.40
C LEU A 148 -20.47 -5.47 6.01
N LEU A 149 -20.73 -4.43 6.81
CA LEU A 149 -19.69 -3.70 7.51
C LEU A 149 -18.93 -4.62 8.49
N GLY A 150 -19.65 -5.44 9.27
CA GLY A 150 -19.04 -6.41 10.16
C GLY A 150 -18.17 -7.44 9.43
N VAL A 151 -18.66 -7.97 8.31
CA VAL A 151 -17.90 -8.88 7.44
C VAL A 151 -16.66 -8.19 6.85
N SER A 152 -16.80 -6.92 6.44
CA SER A 152 -15.67 -6.14 5.90
C SER A 152 -14.59 -5.88 6.96
N VAL A 153 -14.99 -5.52 8.18
CA VAL A 153 -14.07 -5.33 9.31
C VAL A 153 -13.38 -6.64 9.66
N TYR A 154 -14.12 -7.76 9.71
CA TYR A 154 -13.52 -9.06 9.92
C TYR A 154 -12.59 -9.45 8.77
N GLY A 155 -13.00 -9.25 7.51
CA GLY A 155 -12.15 -9.50 6.34
C GLY A 155 -10.86 -8.67 6.36
N TYR A 156 -10.93 -7.42 6.82
CA TYR A 156 -9.73 -6.57 6.96
C TYR A 156 -8.69 -7.17 7.92
N THR A 157 -9.10 -7.84 8.99
CA THR A 157 -8.17 -8.50 9.93
C THR A 157 -7.48 -9.73 9.33
N LEU A 158 -8.02 -10.28 8.24
CA LEU A 158 -7.47 -11.44 7.53
C LEU A 158 -6.57 -11.05 6.35
N VAL A 159 -6.49 -9.75 6.02
CA VAL A 159 -5.66 -9.26 4.91
C VAL A 159 -4.19 -9.31 5.32
N GLU A 160 -3.44 -10.20 4.71
CA GLU A 160 -1.99 -10.20 4.76
C GLU A 160 -1.44 -9.36 3.61
N VAL A 161 -0.65 -8.33 3.95
CA VAL A 161 0.02 -7.51 2.93
C VAL A 161 1.23 -8.29 2.42
N GLU A 162 1.10 -8.89 1.25
CA GLU A 162 2.19 -9.61 0.58
C GLU A 162 2.88 -8.67 -0.41
N THR A 163 4.12 -8.30 -0.13
CA THR A 163 4.93 -7.45 -1.01
C THR A 163 6.20 -8.15 -1.50
N GLY A 164 6.31 -9.44 -1.28
CA GLY A 164 7.39 -10.26 -1.84
C GLY A 164 7.41 -10.15 -3.37
N THR A 165 8.42 -9.44 -3.92
CA THR A 165 8.51 -9.11 -5.34
C THR A 165 8.31 -10.33 -6.24
N ALA A 166 8.87 -11.47 -5.88
CA ALA A 166 8.71 -12.68 -6.67
C ALA A 166 7.29 -13.26 -6.63
N ARG A 167 6.58 -13.15 -5.48
CA ARG A 167 5.19 -13.65 -5.34
C ARG A 167 4.17 -12.76 -6.05
N MET A 168 4.46 -11.47 -6.22
CA MET A 168 3.61 -10.54 -6.98
C MET A 168 3.63 -10.80 -8.49
N LEU A 169 4.66 -11.49 -8.99
CA LEU A 169 4.79 -11.79 -10.41
C LEU A 169 3.88 -12.94 -10.82
N SER A 170 3.25 -12.83 -12.00
CA SER A 170 2.50 -13.93 -12.61
C SER A 170 3.40 -15.14 -12.85
N LYS A 171 2.90 -16.35 -12.58
CA LYS A 171 3.63 -17.60 -12.80
C LYS A 171 4.07 -17.84 -14.26
N SER A 172 3.45 -17.15 -15.21
CA SER A 172 3.80 -17.22 -16.63
C SER A 172 5.02 -16.40 -17.01
N LEU A 173 5.48 -15.48 -16.15
CA LEU A 173 6.62 -14.63 -16.45
C LEU A 173 7.94 -15.39 -16.33
N PRO A 174 8.87 -15.22 -17.30
CA PRO A 174 10.17 -15.87 -17.26
C PRO A 174 10.96 -15.60 -15.97
N LEU A 175 10.86 -14.37 -15.45
CA LEU A 175 11.50 -14.00 -14.20
C LEU A 175 10.95 -14.81 -13.01
N ARG A 176 9.64 -15.04 -12.95
CA ARG A 176 9.04 -15.88 -11.90
C ARG A 176 9.51 -17.32 -12.00
N GLN A 177 9.56 -17.86 -13.22
CA GLN A 177 10.04 -19.21 -13.46
C GLN A 177 11.51 -19.38 -13.08
N ALA A 178 12.34 -18.34 -13.29
CA ALA A 178 13.73 -18.34 -12.84
C ALA A 178 13.83 -18.37 -11.30
N TYR A 179 13.00 -17.60 -10.58
CA TYR A 179 12.94 -17.67 -9.10
C TYR A 179 12.54 -19.08 -8.64
N ASP A 180 11.47 -19.64 -9.22
CA ASP A 180 10.98 -20.98 -8.85
C ASP A 180 12.05 -22.05 -9.13
N PHE A 181 12.78 -21.94 -10.25
CA PHE A 181 13.89 -22.84 -10.59
C PHE A 181 15.04 -22.76 -9.56
N VAL A 182 15.44 -21.53 -9.16
CA VAL A 182 16.50 -21.34 -8.15
C VAL A 182 16.05 -21.87 -6.79
N ASP A 183 14.78 -21.64 -6.43
CA ASP A 183 14.22 -22.13 -5.17
C ASP A 183 14.20 -23.67 -5.09
N GLU A 184 13.91 -24.34 -6.19
CA GLU A 184 13.83 -25.81 -6.25
C GLU A 184 15.19 -26.48 -6.40
N ARG A 185 16.09 -25.91 -7.22
CA ARG A 185 17.32 -26.57 -7.64
C ARG A 185 18.59 -26.06 -6.95
N MET A 186 18.58 -24.81 -6.47
CA MET A 186 19.77 -24.17 -5.91
C MET A 186 19.64 -23.84 -4.40
N GLY A 187 18.57 -24.34 -3.77
CA GLY A 187 18.37 -24.21 -2.32
C GLY A 187 17.89 -22.84 -1.88
N GLY A 188 17.31 -22.04 -2.80
CA GLY A 188 16.68 -20.78 -2.46
C GLY A 188 17.24 -19.58 -3.21
N SER A 189 16.34 -18.66 -3.53
CA SER A 189 16.63 -17.43 -4.28
C SER A 189 16.83 -16.21 -3.39
N MET A 190 16.54 -16.34 -2.10
CA MET A 190 16.63 -15.27 -1.13
C MET A 190 17.60 -15.60 0.01
N SER A 191 18.06 -14.58 0.72
CA SER A 191 18.85 -14.73 1.94
C SER A 191 18.42 -13.70 2.99
N VAL A 192 18.56 -14.11 4.24
CA VAL A 192 18.47 -13.27 5.42
C VAL A 192 19.87 -13.12 5.98
N GLU A 193 20.28 -11.89 6.22
CA GLU A 193 21.55 -11.58 6.82
C GLU A 193 21.34 -11.29 8.31
N ILE A 194 22.01 -12.01 9.15
CA ILE A 194 21.95 -11.85 10.61
C ILE A 194 23.31 -11.32 11.07
N MET A 195 23.32 -10.10 11.56
CA MET A 195 24.50 -9.41 12.05
C MET A 195 24.58 -9.57 13.56
N LEU A 196 25.67 -10.15 14.04
CA LEU A 196 25.93 -10.41 15.46
C LEU A 196 27.07 -9.50 15.94
N ASP A 197 26.75 -8.43 16.64
CA ASP A 197 27.72 -7.48 17.20
C ASP A 197 28.06 -7.85 18.63
N THR A 198 29.30 -8.28 18.85
CA THR A 198 29.83 -8.68 20.17
C THR A 198 30.15 -7.48 21.08
N GLY A 199 30.08 -6.25 20.57
CA GLY A 199 30.33 -5.04 21.31
C GLY A 199 31.82 -4.78 21.65
N ARG A 200 32.73 -5.69 21.31
CA ARG A 200 34.17 -5.60 21.60
C ARG A 200 35.03 -6.04 20.42
N GLU A 201 36.17 -5.41 20.27
CA GLU A 201 37.17 -5.80 19.27
C GLU A 201 37.64 -7.24 19.51
N ASN A 202 37.83 -8.00 18.41
CA ASN A 202 38.15 -9.42 18.40
C ASN A 202 37.13 -10.32 19.10
N GLY A 203 35.93 -9.83 19.42
CA GLY A 203 34.88 -10.60 20.08
C GLY A 203 34.41 -11.83 19.31
N VAL A 204 34.49 -11.79 17.99
CA VAL A 204 34.14 -12.92 17.10
C VAL A 204 35.09 -14.09 17.25
N LYS A 205 36.35 -13.84 17.64
CA LYS A 205 37.39 -14.87 17.86
C LYS A 205 37.20 -15.63 19.17
N SER A 206 36.27 -15.22 20.02
CA SER A 206 35.98 -15.89 21.29
C SER A 206 35.29 -17.22 21.09
N GLN A 207 35.78 -18.27 21.73
CA GLN A 207 35.18 -19.60 21.68
C GLN A 207 33.77 -19.61 22.25
N ALA A 208 33.48 -18.82 23.27
CA ALA A 208 32.14 -18.69 23.84
C ALA A 208 31.15 -18.14 22.82
N PHE A 209 31.55 -17.10 22.06
CA PHE A 209 30.74 -16.55 20.98
C PHE A 209 30.52 -17.57 19.87
N LEU A 210 31.58 -18.25 19.43
CA LEU A 210 31.47 -19.21 18.32
C LEU A 210 30.58 -20.42 18.67
N ARG A 211 30.64 -20.90 19.93
CA ARG A 211 29.70 -21.93 20.41
C ARG A 211 28.25 -21.44 20.42
N GLY A 212 28.02 -20.19 20.79
CA GLY A 212 26.69 -19.57 20.67
C GLY A 212 26.23 -19.46 19.22
N LEU A 213 27.11 -19.02 18.32
CA LEU A 213 26.85 -18.93 16.89
C LEU A 213 26.54 -20.32 16.29
N GLU A 214 27.26 -21.36 16.73
CA GLU A 214 27.01 -22.73 16.31
C GLU A 214 25.61 -23.21 16.70
N ARG A 215 25.19 -22.95 17.95
CA ARG A 215 23.83 -23.28 18.40
C ARG A 215 22.77 -22.55 17.58
N LEU A 216 22.97 -21.24 17.27
CA LEU A 216 22.06 -20.46 16.43
C LEU A 216 22.02 -21.01 15.01
N GLN A 217 23.15 -21.38 14.42
CA GLN A 217 23.25 -21.96 13.09
C GLN A 217 22.50 -23.29 13.03
N GLN A 218 22.73 -24.18 14.01
CA GLN A 218 22.03 -25.46 14.10
C GLN A 218 20.50 -25.29 14.27
N HIS A 219 20.06 -24.31 15.06
CA HIS A 219 18.64 -24.00 15.22
C HIS A 219 18.01 -23.58 13.89
N LEU A 220 18.70 -22.73 13.13
CA LEU A 220 18.22 -22.26 11.83
C LEU A 220 18.24 -23.35 10.76
N ASP A 221 19.24 -24.25 10.75
CA ASP A 221 19.34 -25.34 9.78
C ASP A 221 18.20 -26.36 9.94
N VAL A 222 17.57 -26.45 11.10
CA VAL A 222 16.37 -27.29 11.32
C VAL A 222 15.07 -26.56 10.97
N SER A 223 15.10 -25.23 10.80
CA SER A 223 13.92 -24.45 10.47
C SER A 223 13.42 -24.78 9.06
N PRO A 224 12.11 -24.99 8.85
CA PRO A 224 11.55 -25.26 7.52
C PRO A 224 11.64 -24.04 6.58
N LEU A 225 11.90 -22.85 7.10
CA LEU A 225 12.04 -21.61 6.34
C LEU A 225 13.45 -21.40 5.79
N VAL A 226 14.45 -22.08 6.36
CA VAL A 226 15.86 -21.96 6.00
C VAL A 226 16.31 -23.20 5.26
N THR A 227 17.07 -23.05 4.19
CA THR A 227 17.59 -24.16 3.40
C THR A 227 19.05 -24.45 3.70
N LYS A 228 19.79 -23.42 4.07
CA LYS A 228 21.21 -23.53 4.43
C LYS A 228 21.65 -22.26 5.15
N THR A 229 22.54 -22.43 6.12
CA THR A 229 23.23 -21.30 6.75
C THR A 229 24.73 -21.28 6.37
N VAL A 230 25.32 -20.10 6.40
CA VAL A 230 26.76 -19.90 6.17
C VAL A 230 27.27 -18.82 7.13
N SER A 231 28.36 -19.11 7.81
CA SER A 231 29.00 -18.17 8.75
C SER A 231 30.52 -18.40 8.80
N VAL A 232 31.20 -17.60 9.63
CA VAL A 232 32.65 -17.79 9.90
C VAL A 232 32.96 -19.18 10.49
N LEU A 233 31.98 -19.84 11.11
CA LEU A 233 32.13 -21.20 11.62
C LEU A 233 32.49 -22.20 10.54
N ASP A 234 31.88 -22.08 9.35
CA ASP A 234 32.13 -22.99 8.24
C ASP A 234 33.59 -22.91 7.80
N ILE A 235 34.16 -21.72 7.80
CA ILE A 235 35.59 -21.50 7.52
C ILE A 235 36.44 -22.18 8.60
N ILE A 236 36.17 -21.87 9.89
CA ILE A 236 36.95 -22.41 11.02
C ILE A 236 36.89 -23.95 11.01
N LYS A 237 35.69 -24.53 10.87
CA LYS A 237 35.52 -25.98 10.82
C LYS A 237 36.23 -26.62 9.63
N LYS A 238 36.24 -25.94 8.48
CA LYS A 238 36.93 -26.44 7.28
C LYS A 238 38.44 -26.40 7.43
N ILE A 239 38.98 -25.37 8.09
CA ILE A 239 40.40 -25.31 8.42
C ILE A 239 40.76 -26.45 9.39
N ASN A 240 39.97 -26.66 10.44
CA ASN A 240 40.18 -27.72 11.40
C ASN A 240 40.22 -29.11 10.73
N GLU A 241 39.24 -29.41 9.85
CA GLU A 241 39.23 -30.62 9.04
C GLU A 241 40.52 -30.76 8.21
N SER A 242 40.94 -29.67 7.55
CA SER A 242 42.14 -29.68 6.69
C SER A 242 43.44 -29.90 7.51
N MET A 243 43.54 -29.33 8.69
CA MET A 243 44.70 -29.49 9.60
C MET A 243 44.79 -30.91 10.15
N HIS A 244 43.67 -31.68 10.17
CA HIS A 244 43.62 -33.06 10.59
C HIS A 244 43.62 -34.03 9.38
N GLY A 245 44.23 -33.62 8.26
CA GLY A 245 44.39 -34.49 7.09
C GLY A 245 43.12 -34.75 6.29
N GLY A 246 42.08 -33.91 6.48
CA GLY A 246 40.77 -34.04 5.79
C GLY A 246 39.81 -35.00 6.46
N ASP A 247 40.06 -35.37 7.71
CA ASP A 247 39.13 -36.21 8.49
C ASP A 247 37.82 -35.42 8.74
N LYS A 248 36.73 -35.98 8.24
CA LYS A 248 35.37 -35.38 8.40
C LYS A 248 34.94 -35.31 9.86
N ALA A 249 35.46 -36.15 10.74
CA ALA A 249 35.19 -36.06 12.19
C ALA A 249 35.73 -34.77 12.80
N ALA A 250 36.77 -34.19 12.20
CA ALA A 250 37.38 -32.94 12.61
C ALA A 250 36.63 -31.70 12.02
N TYR A 251 35.55 -31.87 11.27
CA TYR A 251 34.67 -30.74 10.86
C TYR A 251 33.85 -30.23 12.06
N ALA A 252 34.56 -29.64 13.03
CA ALA A 252 34.03 -29.12 14.28
C ALA A 252 34.85 -27.90 14.72
N LEU A 253 34.35 -27.16 15.72
CA LEU A 253 35.17 -26.16 16.38
C LEU A 253 36.42 -26.85 17.02
N PRO A 254 37.61 -26.26 16.89
CA PRO A 254 38.80 -26.83 17.51
C PRO A 254 38.70 -26.88 19.05
N ASP A 255 39.19 -27.96 19.61
CA ASP A 255 39.38 -28.04 21.06
C ASP A 255 40.55 -27.15 21.44
N GLY A 256 40.28 -26.02 22.07
CA GLY A 256 41.30 -25.04 22.44
C GLY A 256 40.69 -23.77 23.00
N ASP A 257 41.56 -22.76 23.10
CA ASP A 257 41.22 -21.44 23.55
C ASP A 257 41.04 -20.45 22.39
N ASP A 258 40.72 -19.21 22.70
CA ASP A 258 40.55 -18.12 21.74
C ASP A 258 41.81 -17.92 20.85
N ALA A 259 43.01 -18.31 21.33
CA ALA A 259 44.26 -18.19 20.60
C ALA A 259 44.34 -19.16 19.43
N ALA A 260 43.84 -20.40 19.56
CA ALA A 260 43.79 -21.37 18.48
C ALA A 260 42.88 -20.89 17.35
N ILE A 261 41.73 -20.32 17.69
CA ILE A 261 40.80 -19.72 16.73
C ILE A 261 41.43 -18.55 15.98
N ALA A 262 42.12 -17.66 16.72
CA ALA A 262 42.82 -16.53 16.10
C ALA A 262 43.92 -16.99 15.11
N GLN A 263 44.63 -18.06 15.43
CA GLN A 263 45.65 -18.66 14.56
C GLN A 263 45.01 -19.23 13.28
N TYR A 264 43.90 -19.91 13.39
CA TYR A 264 43.18 -20.46 12.21
C TYR A 264 42.71 -19.35 11.29
N LEU A 265 42.14 -18.29 11.84
CA LEU A 265 41.69 -17.14 11.04
C LEU A 265 42.85 -16.40 10.39
N LEU A 266 43.98 -16.21 11.12
CA LEU A 266 45.21 -15.63 10.57
C LEU A 266 45.78 -16.47 9.42
N LEU A 267 45.80 -17.79 9.58
CA LEU A 267 46.27 -18.71 8.53
C LEU A 267 45.40 -18.59 7.27
N TYR A 268 44.09 -18.44 7.44
CA TYR A 268 43.14 -18.24 6.34
C TYR A 268 43.35 -16.90 5.64
N GLU A 269 43.52 -15.81 6.40
CA GLU A 269 43.83 -14.48 5.88
C GLU A 269 45.12 -14.48 5.02
N MET A 270 46.15 -15.20 5.46
CA MET A 270 47.42 -15.36 4.72
C MET A 270 47.27 -16.17 3.45
N SER A 271 46.22 -16.98 3.32
CA SER A 271 45.94 -17.88 2.18
C SER A 271 44.96 -17.32 1.17
N ASP A 272 44.87 -16.00 1.00
CA ASP A 272 43.86 -15.30 0.14
C ASP A 272 42.44 -15.32 0.73
N GLY A 273 42.31 -15.10 2.02
CA GLY A 273 41.09 -15.20 2.81
C GLY A 273 39.96 -14.19 2.54
N ARG A 274 39.75 -13.78 1.27
CA ARG A 274 38.76 -12.76 0.85
C ARG A 274 37.32 -13.07 1.27
N GLU A 275 36.99 -14.33 1.50
CA GLU A 275 35.66 -14.70 1.96
C GLU A 275 35.42 -14.30 3.43
N LEU A 276 36.51 -14.18 4.25
CA LEU A 276 36.40 -13.77 5.65
C LEU A 276 35.87 -12.32 5.76
N ASP A 277 36.31 -11.41 4.89
CA ASP A 277 35.86 -10.03 4.85
C ASP A 277 34.35 -9.88 4.61
N LYS A 278 33.73 -10.91 4.05
CA LYS A 278 32.28 -10.93 3.85
C LYS A 278 31.51 -11.43 5.08
N LEU A 279 32.20 -12.12 5.99
CA LEU A 279 31.59 -12.80 7.14
C LEU A 279 31.92 -12.16 8.48
N VAL A 280 33.01 -11.40 8.54
CA VAL A 280 33.50 -10.78 9.77
C VAL A 280 33.93 -9.35 9.46
N SER A 281 33.65 -8.40 10.36
CA SER A 281 34.13 -7.03 10.24
C SER A 281 35.66 -6.96 10.44
N PHE A 282 36.30 -5.92 9.90
CA PHE A 282 37.76 -5.71 9.96
C PHE A 282 38.34 -5.78 11.40
N ASP A 283 37.59 -5.24 12.37
CA ASP A 283 37.94 -5.27 13.81
C ASP A 283 37.54 -6.58 14.51
N SER A 284 37.04 -7.57 13.76
CA SER A 284 36.51 -8.84 14.27
C SER A 284 35.49 -8.67 15.41
N ARG A 285 34.72 -7.59 15.37
CA ARG A 285 33.68 -7.27 16.33
C ARG A 285 32.33 -7.82 15.92
N VAL A 286 32.00 -7.78 14.62
CA VAL A 286 30.72 -8.17 14.09
C VAL A 286 30.88 -9.41 13.21
N ALA A 287 30.09 -10.43 13.48
CA ALA A 287 29.95 -11.58 12.60
C ALA A 287 28.66 -11.51 11.79
N ARG A 288 28.70 -12.02 10.56
CA ARG A 288 27.58 -12.19 9.67
C ARG A 288 27.23 -13.66 9.54
N LEU A 289 25.99 -13.99 9.81
CA LEU A 289 25.38 -15.29 9.53
C LEU A 289 24.38 -15.11 8.40
N THR A 290 24.61 -15.75 7.27
CA THR A 290 23.71 -15.74 6.12
C THR A 290 22.82 -16.98 6.17
N ALA A 291 21.53 -16.79 6.31
CA ALA A 291 20.53 -17.85 6.19
C ALA A 291 19.89 -17.81 4.80
N LYS A 292 20.16 -18.82 3.97
CA LYS A 292 19.57 -18.95 2.65
C LYS A 292 18.15 -19.48 2.76
N THR A 293 17.21 -18.86 2.04
CA THR A 293 15.80 -19.21 2.08
C THR A 293 15.20 -19.30 0.68
N ARG A 294 14.12 -20.05 0.54
CA ARG A 294 13.27 -19.95 -0.64
C ARG A 294 12.56 -18.60 -0.65
N THR A 295 11.80 -18.30 -1.68
CA THR A 295 10.94 -17.13 -1.73
C THR A 295 9.95 -17.13 -0.57
N LEU A 296 10.24 -16.34 0.47
CA LEU A 296 9.40 -16.18 1.66
C LEU A 296 8.33 -15.13 1.45
N GLY A 297 7.16 -15.34 2.05
CA GLY A 297 6.15 -14.32 2.22
C GLY A 297 6.45 -13.40 3.40
N THR A 298 5.77 -12.25 3.43
CA THR A 298 5.95 -11.26 4.51
C THR A 298 5.70 -11.86 5.90
N GLY A 299 4.69 -12.73 6.02
CA GLY A 299 4.39 -13.44 7.27
C GLY A 299 5.50 -14.39 7.70
N ASP A 300 6.13 -15.10 6.74
CA ASP A 300 7.24 -16.02 7.00
C ASP A 300 8.50 -15.28 7.45
N VAL A 301 8.79 -14.13 6.81
CA VAL A 301 9.92 -13.26 7.19
C VAL A 301 9.75 -12.76 8.63
N ARG A 302 8.52 -12.37 8.99
CA ARG A 302 8.22 -11.92 10.36
C ARG A 302 8.45 -13.06 11.37
N ARG A 303 7.92 -14.26 11.10
CA ARG A 303 8.13 -15.44 11.97
C ARG A 303 9.60 -15.77 12.14
N LEU A 304 10.36 -15.79 11.05
CA LEU A 304 11.80 -16.03 11.09
C LEU A 304 12.53 -14.95 11.90
N SER A 305 12.14 -13.68 11.75
CA SER A 305 12.71 -12.56 12.51
C SER A 305 12.45 -12.69 14.01
N GLU A 306 11.25 -13.05 14.40
CA GLU A 306 10.85 -13.25 15.80
C GLU A 306 11.56 -14.46 16.42
N ASP A 307 11.67 -15.57 15.67
CA ASP A 307 12.38 -16.78 16.08
C ASP A 307 13.87 -16.52 16.30
N VAL A 308 14.54 -15.89 15.33
CA VAL A 308 15.96 -15.47 15.47
C VAL A 308 16.16 -14.57 16.69
N ALA A 309 15.30 -13.58 16.87
CA ALA A 309 15.40 -12.65 17.99
C ALA A 309 15.18 -13.34 19.36
N ALA A 310 14.25 -14.28 19.43
CA ALA A 310 13.96 -15.02 20.66
C ALA A 310 15.12 -15.98 21.01
N PHE A 311 15.54 -16.80 20.02
CA PHE A 311 16.61 -17.77 20.23
C PHE A 311 17.97 -17.11 20.51
N SER A 312 18.26 -16.00 19.81
CA SER A 312 19.50 -15.24 20.06
C SER A 312 19.55 -14.66 21.48
N ARG A 313 18.44 -14.20 22.03
CA ARG A 313 18.38 -13.74 23.43
C ARG A 313 18.64 -14.87 24.43
N ASP A 314 18.13 -16.06 24.15
CA ASP A 314 18.38 -17.23 24.97
C ASP A 314 19.86 -17.65 24.97
N VAL A 315 20.50 -17.61 23.80
CA VAL A 315 21.88 -18.05 23.61
C VAL A 315 22.90 -17.03 24.09
N PHE A 316 22.70 -15.74 23.78
CA PHE A 316 23.70 -14.69 23.97
C PHE A 316 23.33 -13.72 25.11
N GLY A 317 22.09 -13.72 25.60
CA GLY A 317 21.60 -12.72 26.53
C GLY A 317 21.74 -11.31 25.93
N ASP A 318 22.24 -10.38 26.75
CA ASP A 318 22.52 -8.98 26.34
C ASP A 318 23.94 -8.75 25.86
N THR A 319 24.80 -9.80 25.80
CA THR A 319 26.21 -9.68 25.47
C THR A 319 26.47 -9.47 23.98
N VAL A 320 25.56 -9.93 23.12
CA VAL A 320 25.65 -9.80 21.66
C VAL A 320 24.41 -9.11 21.14
N LYS A 321 24.58 -8.04 20.39
CA LYS A 321 23.46 -7.37 19.71
C LYS A 321 23.19 -8.05 18.37
N VAL A 322 22.05 -8.69 18.25
CA VAL A 322 21.64 -9.35 17.02
C VAL A 322 20.68 -8.46 16.24
N ARG A 323 20.98 -8.27 14.96
CA ARG A 323 20.15 -7.48 14.02
C ARG A 323 19.99 -8.25 12.74
N MET A 324 18.77 -8.31 12.24
CA MET A 324 18.55 -8.74 10.87
C MET A 324 18.85 -7.60 9.91
N ALA A 325 19.34 -7.94 8.74
CA ALA A 325 19.68 -7.03 7.66
C ALA A 325 19.42 -7.70 6.31
N GLY A 326 19.58 -6.93 5.24
CA GLY A 326 19.43 -7.45 3.88
C GLY A 326 18.06 -7.17 3.26
N ASN A 327 17.83 -7.75 2.09
CA ASN A 327 16.67 -7.44 1.26
C ASN A 327 15.34 -7.80 1.94
N LEU A 328 15.31 -8.88 2.72
CA LEU A 328 14.09 -9.33 3.41
C LEU A 328 13.73 -8.42 4.59
N ASP A 329 14.72 -7.95 5.35
CA ASP A 329 14.48 -6.99 6.43
C ASP A 329 14.04 -5.62 5.88
N TRP A 330 14.65 -5.18 4.79
CA TRP A 330 14.21 -3.98 4.07
C TRP A 330 12.77 -4.11 3.60
N THR A 331 12.39 -5.26 3.00
CA THR A 331 11.03 -5.52 2.54
C THR A 331 10.02 -5.49 3.69
N LYS A 332 10.36 -6.10 4.84
CA LYS A 332 9.52 -6.06 6.05
C LYS A 332 9.32 -4.63 6.54
N SER A 333 10.42 -3.89 6.71
CA SER A 333 10.37 -2.50 7.19
C SER A 333 9.57 -1.60 6.24
N MET A 334 9.71 -1.80 4.92
CA MET A 334 8.96 -1.08 3.91
C MET A 334 7.45 -1.36 4.01
N ASN A 335 7.08 -2.63 4.28
CA ASN A 335 5.69 -3.00 4.45
C ASN A 335 5.05 -2.39 5.69
N ASP A 336 5.77 -2.40 6.80
CA ASP A 336 5.29 -1.81 8.04
C ASP A 336 5.10 -0.29 7.87
N LEU A 337 6.05 0.40 7.21
CA LEU A 337 5.92 1.82 6.85
C LEU A 337 4.76 2.10 5.89
N LEU A 338 4.54 1.23 4.89
CA LEU A 338 3.42 1.35 3.96
C LEU A 338 2.07 1.21 4.67
N ALA A 339 1.92 0.19 5.51
CA ALA A 339 0.69 -0.08 6.24
C ALA A 339 0.36 1.06 7.23
N ASP A 340 1.35 1.50 7.99
CA ASP A 340 1.20 2.61 8.94
C ASP A 340 0.95 3.95 8.24
N GLY A 341 1.68 4.23 7.16
CA GLY A 341 1.49 5.42 6.34
C GLY A 341 0.10 5.48 5.70
N GLN A 342 -0.41 4.36 5.19
CA GLN A 342 -1.77 4.29 4.65
C GLN A 342 -2.83 4.52 5.72
N ARG A 343 -2.66 3.93 6.92
CA ARG A 343 -3.59 4.13 8.03
C ARG A 343 -3.64 5.59 8.48
N GLN A 344 -2.48 6.23 8.63
CA GLN A 344 -2.37 7.65 9.00
C GLN A 344 -2.98 8.55 7.93
N SER A 345 -2.68 8.30 6.66
CA SER A 345 -3.21 9.03 5.52
C SER A 345 -4.73 8.93 5.42
N PHE A 346 -5.28 7.73 5.63
CA PHE A 346 -6.73 7.52 5.63
C PHE A 346 -7.43 8.31 6.75
N LEU A 347 -6.90 8.24 7.98
CA LEU A 347 -7.45 8.97 9.11
C LEU A 347 -7.36 10.49 8.91
N ALA A 348 -6.23 10.98 8.39
CA ALA A 348 -6.05 12.39 8.07
C ALA A 348 -7.03 12.86 6.99
N ALA A 349 -7.19 12.08 5.91
CA ALA A 349 -8.16 12.38 4.85
C ALA A 349 -9.59 12.40 5.38
N LEU A 350 -9.97 11.39 6.17
CA LEU A 350 -11.30 11.30 6.78
C LEU A 350 -11.60 12.54 7.66
N LEU A 351 -10.64 12.94 8.48
CA LEU A 351 -10.76 14.11 9.33
C LEU A 351 -10.95 15.39 8.51
N VAL A 352 -10.08 15.62 7.50
CA VAL A 352 -10.15 16.84 6.67
C VAL A 352 -11.45 16.87 5.86
N VAL A 353 -11.87 15.76 5.26
CA VAL A 353 -13.14 15.69 4.53
C VAL A 353 -14.32 15.93 5.46
N SER A 354 -14.34 15.35 6.67
CA SER A 354 -15.39 15.57 7.66
C SER A 354 -15.48 17.05 8.07
N VAL A 355 -14.34 17.72 8.25
CA VAL A 355 -14.30 19.16 8.55
C VAL A 355 -14.89 19.99 7.40
N ILE A 356 -14.48 19.69 6.16
CA ILE A 356 -15.02 20.37 4.97
C ILE A 356 -16.54 20.18 4.88
N MET A 357 -17.03 18.96 5.11
CA MET A 357 -18.46 18.65 5.08
C MET A 357 -19.24 19.35 6.20
N CYS A 358 -18.66 19.44 7.40
CA CYS A 358 -19.27 20.20 8.50
C CYS A 358 -19.44 21.70 8.13
N PHE A 359 -18.41 22.29 7.52
CA PHE A 359 -18.49 23.68 7.04
C PHE A 359 -19.51 23.85 5.91
N ALA A 360 -19.51 22.95 4.94
CA ALA A 360 -20.40 23.01 3.80
C ALA A 360 -21.87 22.86 4.17
N LEU A 361 -22.19 21.97 5.12
CA LEU A 361 -23.55 21.71 5.58
C LEU A 361 -23.99 22.64 6.73
N GLY A 362 -23.07 23.45 7.28
CA GLY A 362 -23.34 24.34 8.40
C GLY A 362 -23.77 23.62 9.68
N SER A 363 -23.52 22.30 9.78
CA SER A 363 -23.97 21.45 10.88
C SER A 363 -22.98 20.34 11.17
N LEU A 364 -22.46 20.32 12.40
CA LEU A 364 -21.59 19.24 12.88
C LEU A 364 -22.23 17.85 12.81
N ARG A 365 -23.54 17.76 13.10
CA ARG A 365 -24.26 16.47 13.07
C ARG A 365 -24.38 15.93 11.64
N LEU A 366 -24.73 16.78 10.69
CA LEU A 366 -24.88 16.38 9.28
C LEU A 366 -23.52 16.10 8.63
N GLY A 367 -22.49 16.88 8.97
CA GLY A 367 -21.14 16.68 8.45
C GLY A 367 -20.47 15.40 8.94
N LEU A 368 -20.79 14.95 10.17
CA LEU A 368 -20.30 13.65 10.70
C LEU A 368 -21.10 12.44 10.17
N LEU A 369 -22.33 12.65 9.71
CA LEU A 369 -23.18 11.60 9.15
C LEU A 369 -23.01 11.42 7.63
N SER A 370 -22.37 12.40 6.96
CA SER A 370 -22.12 12.36 5.52
C SER A 370 -20.79 11.67 5.19
#